data_5386b346db89e9dde151c3a4122c1b98
#
_entry.id   5386b346db89e9dde151c3a4122c1b98
#
_cell.length_a   1.000
_cell.length_b   1.000
_cell.length_c   1.000
_cell.angle_alpha   90.00
_cell.angle_beta   90.00
_cell.angle_gamma   90.00
#
_symmetry.space_group_name_H-M   'P 1'
#
loop_
_entity.id
_entity.type
_entity.pdbx_description
1 polymer ?
#
loop_
_entity_poly.entity_id
_entity_poly.type
_entity_poly.pdbx_seq_one_letter_code
_entity_poly.pdbx_strand_id
1 'polypeptide(L)'
;MADPQSFADLVEATARQKLVAAKARQSPDVTAEKPREAIFNALHMVGEAIAAQGFSFTPSGPKLSRKCGDFTFEIYIQSDRNNVAGQRAAIWVHVGIYSKSLNSWKKKQPSDWIRPNAFFLMPVFASQLGYLCDPSGWAEWDFADNAKRRSVADNVIASIRKGALPLFAVFEGSPEDIAAISDQDRPPQEGVLSYLLSIGHVSLANETLQTYLDKRPEFRRDFNQFYRQFSEQGLPPYRTAIPHDLAAFAVATGLTLNGS
;
A
#
# COMPACT_ATOMS: atom_id res chain seq x y z
N MET A 1 2.36 -6.11 -28.92
CA MET A 1 3.48 -7.07 -28.96
C MET A 1 4.49 -6.58 -27.93
N ALA A 2 4.81 -7.39 -26.92
CA ALA A 2 5.84 -7.03 -25.93
C ALA A 2 7.21 -7.07 -26.62
N ASP A 3 8.05 -6.08 -26.30
CA ASP A 3 9.41 -5.96 -26.83
C ASP A 3 10.23 -7.18 -26.42
N PRO A 4 10.84 -7.93 -27.37
CA PRO A 4 11.68 -9.09 -27.07
C PRO A 4 12.88 -8.75 -26.18
N GLN A 5 13.37 -7.52 -26.21
CA GLN A 5 14.48 -7.02 -25.39
C GLN A 5 14.11 -6.99 -23.91
N SER A 6 12.88 -6.56 -23.59
CA SER A 6 12.34 -6.52 -22.22
C SER A 6 12.23 -7.91 -21.58
N PHE A 7 11.93 -8.96 -22.36
CA PHE A 7 11.85 -10.33 -21.84
C PHE A 7 13.24 -10.93 -21.58
N ALA A 8 14.22 -10.65 -22.43
CA ALA A 8 15.60 -11.08 -22.27
C ALA A 8 16.22 -10.47 -21.00
N ASP A 9 16.01 -9.17 -20.75
CA ASP A 9 16.46 -8.45 -19.57
C ASP A 9 15.85 -9.01 -18.28
N LEU A 10 14.57 -9.40 -18.32
CA LEU A 10 13.89 -10.02 -17.18
C LEU A 10 14.45 -11.41 -16.85
N VAL A 11 14.76 -12.20 -17.88
CA VAL A 11 15.36 -13.54 -17.73
C VAL A 11 16.78 -13.43 -17.18
N GLU A 12 17.58 -12.47 -17.67
CA GLU A 12 18.94 -12.24 -17.18
C GLU A 12 18.95 -11.73 -15.73
N ALA A 13 18.06 -10.82 -15.37
CA ALA A 13 17.88 -10.36 -13.99
C ALA A 13 17.50 -11.51 -13.04
N THR A 14 16.58 -12.38 -13.49
CA THR A 14 16.17 -13.57 -12.73
C THR A 14 17.32 -14.59 -12.58
N ALA A 15 18.11 -14.78 -13.62
CA ALA A 15 19.28 -15.66 -13.61
C ALA A 15 20.39 -15.12 -12.68
N ARG A 16 20.64 -13.80 -12.70
CA ARG A 16 21.57 -13.14 -11.76
C ARG A 16 21.10 -13.28 -10.31
N GLN A 17 19.82 -13.11 -10.02
CA GLN A 17 19.26 -13.33 -8.68
C GLN A 17 19.43 -14.78 -8.22
N LYS A 18 19.19 -15.76 -9.09
CA LYS A 18 19.42 -17.19 -8.77
C LYS A 18 20.89 -17.50 -8.52
N LEU A 19 21.80 -16.87 -9.28
CA LEU A 19 23.25 -17.07 -9.11
C LEU A 19 23.74 -16.46 -7.80
N VAL A 20 23.25 -15.27 -7.43
CA VAL A 20 23.54 -14.63 -6.13
C VAL A 20 23.01 -15.48 -4.99
N ALA A 21 21.78 -16.00 -5.09
CA ALA A 21 21.19 -16.89 -4.10
C ALA A 21 21.92 -18.24 -4.00
N ALA A 22 22.47 -18.75 -5.10
CA ALA A 22 23.28 -19.97 -5.11
C ALA A 22 24.67 -19.78 -4.47
N LYS A 23 25.33 -18.65 -4.73
CA LYS A 23 26.60 -18.28 -4.06
C LYS A 23 26.41 -18.04 -2.56
N ALA A 24 25.27 -17.50 -2.15
CA ALA A 24 24.95 -17.27 -0.74
C ALA A 24 24.72 -18.56 0.07
N ARG A 25 24.51 -19.71 -0.59
CA ARG A 25 24.38 -21.03 0.06
C ARG A 25 25.72 -21.68 0.41
N GLN A 26 26.85 -21.07 0.04
CA GLN A 26 28.17 -21.51 0.50
C GLN A 26 28.33 -21.08 1.96
N SER A 27 28.37 -22.07 2.85
CA SER A 27 28.52 -22.05 4.32
C SER A 27 28.45 -20.68 4.98
N PRO A 28 27.35 -20.32 5.65
CA PRO A 28 27.26 -19.03 6.33
C PRO A 28 28.38 -18.93 7.37
N ASP A 29 29.11 -17.84 7.36
CA ASP A 29 30.04 -17.52 8.44
C ASP A 29 29.23 -17.48 9.75
N VAL A 30 29.49 -18.45 10.63
CA VAL A 30 28.76 -18.64 11.89
C VAL A 30 28.92 -17.43 12.82
N THR A 31 29.92 -16.56 12.56
CA THR A 31 30.19 -15.33 13.32
C THR A 31 29.49 -14.10 12.72
N ALA A 32 28.92 -14.23 11.50
CA ALA A 32 28.25 -13.11 10.83
C ALA A 32 26.94 -12.74 11.53
N GLU A 33 26.69 -11.44 11.69
CA GLU A 33 25.43 -10.91 12.27
C GLU A 33 24.23 -11.39 11.46
N LYS A 34 23.21 -11.88 12.16
CA LYS A 34 21.98 -12.36 11.54
C LYS A 34 21.18 -11.21 10.92
N PRO A 35 20.54 -11.41 9.75
CA PRO A 35 19.75 -10.36 9.11
C PRO A 35 18.70 -9.74 10.03
N ARG A 36 18.06 -10.56 10.87
CA ARG A 36 17.06 -10.09 11.84
C ARG A 36 17.66 -9.11 12.84
N GLU A 37 18.88 -9.34 13.33
CA GLU A 37 19.55 -8.47 14.28
C GLU A 37 19.96 -7.14 13.63
N ALA A 38 20.54 -7.20 12.42
CA ALA A 38 20.89 -6.02 11.63
C ALA A 38 19.68 -5.12 11.37
N ILE A 39 18.57 -5.73 10.90
CA ILE A 39 17.31 -5.04 10.64
C ILE A 39 16.74 -4.44 11.92
N PHE A 40 16.71 -5.20 13.02
CA PHE A 40 16.13 -4.75 14.27
C PHE A 40 16.88 -3.54 14.84
N ASN A 41 18.22 -3.57 14.82
CA ASN A 41 19.06 -2.46 15.24
C ASN A 41 18.80 -1.19 14.40
N ALA A 42 18.65 -1.35 13.07
CA ALA A 42 18.32 -0.24 12.19
C ALA A 42 16.91 0.33 12.47
N LEU A 43 15.94 -0.52 12.75
CA LEU A 43 14.56 -0.10 13.02
C LEU A 43 14.42 0.64 14.36
N HIS A 44 15.26 0.35 15.35
CA HIS A 44 15.33 1.18 16.55
C HIS A 44 15.74 2.61 16.21
N MET A 45 16.78 2.81 15.39
CA MET A 45 17.19 4.16 14.95
C MET A 45 16.06 4.88 14.20
N VAL A 46 15.34 4.16 13.31
CA VAL A 46 14.19 4.73 12.61
C VAL A 46 13.07 5.10 13.60
N GLY A 47 12.75 4.21 14.54
CA GLY A 47 11.72 4.45 15.54
C GLY A 47 12.01 5.67 16.43
N GLU A 48 13.23 5.81 16.92
CA GLU A 48 13.68 6.97 17.69
C GLU A 48 13.56 8.28 16.90
N ALA A 49 13.95 8.25 15.61
CA ALA A 49 13.94 9.44 14.75
C ALA A 49 12.53 9.96 14.43
N ILE A 50 11.50 9.10 14.48
CA ILE A 50 10.11 9.50 14.22
C ILE A 50 9.20 9.46 15.47
N ALA A 51 9.76 9.17 16.65
CA ALA A 51 9.01 9.17 17.90
C ALA A 51 8.37 10.53 18.21
N ALA A 52 9.06 11.63 17.88
CA ALA A 52 8.54 12.98 18.06
C ALA A 52 7.27 13.27 17.25
N GLN A 53 6.99 12.50 16.19
CA GLN A 53 5.74 12.53 15.42
C GLN A 53 4.63 11.64 16.03
N GLY A 54 4.82 11.14 17.23
CA GLY A 54 3.84 10.34 17.96
C GLY A 54 3.81 8.85 17.58
N PHE A 55 4.79 8.36 16.81
CA PHE A 55 4.88 6.95 16.47
C PHE A 55 5.53 6.14 17.58
N SER A 56 4.95 4.96 17.85
CA SER A 56 5.52 3.94 18.74
C SER A 56 5.99 2.75 17.91
N PHE A 57 7.18 2.22 18.26
CA PHE A 57 7.73 1.02 17.64
C PHE A 57 7.25 -0.23 18.37
N THR A 58 6.80 -1.25 17.61
CA THR A 58 6.40 -2.56 18.14
C THR A 58 7.39 -3.62 17.68
N PRO A 59 8.27 -4.13 18.56
CA PRO A 59 9.32 -5.07 18.18
C PRO A 59 8.83 -6.44 17.73
N SER A 60 7.74 -6.94 18.29
CA SER A 60 7.20 -8.28 18.01
C SER A 60 6.58 -8.42 16.61
N GLY A 61 6.13 -7.30 16.04
CA GLY A 61 5.76 -7.23 14.62
C GLY A 61 6.37 -5.93 14.11
N PRO A 62 7.45 -5.96 13.32
CA PRO A 62 8.27 -4.79 13.05
C PRO A 62 7.48 -3.70 12.35
N LYS A 63 6.83 -2.87 13.15
CA LYS A 63 6.00 -1.75 12.71
C LYS A 63 6.08 -0.56 13.65
N LEU A 64 5.85 0.59 13.06
CA LEU A 64 5.65 1.85 13.74
C LEU A 64 4.19 2.23 13.59
N SER A 65 3.54 2.61 14.67
CA SER A 65 2.12 2.96 14.63
C SER A 65 1.81 4.21 15.42
N ARG A 66 0.86 5.00 14.91
CA ARG A 66 0.31 6.19 15.56
C ARG A 66 -1.21 6.20 15.40
N LYS A 67 -1.92 6.54 16.46
CA LYS A 67 -3.39 6.71 16.45
C LYS A 67 -3.71 8.19 16.45
N CYS A 68 -4.63 8.61 15.59
CA CYS A 68 -5.17 9.96 15.55
C CYS A 68 -6.65 9.91 15.16
N GLY A 69 -7.54 10.33 16.08
CA GLY A 69 -8.99 10.31 15.86
C GLY A 69 -9.52 8.93 15.47
N ASP A 70 -10.10 8.85 14.27
CA ASP A 70 -10.62 7.63 13.68
C ASP A 70 -9.51 6.73 13.11
N PHE A 71 -8.34 7.30 12.81
CA PHE A 71 -7.30 6.61 12.06
C PHE A 71 -6.24 5.93 12.95
N THR A 72 -5.69 4.85 12.41
CA THR A 72 -4.43 4.24 12.82
C THR A 72 -3.49 4.27 11.62
N PHE A 73 -2.39 4.99 11.75
CA PHE A 73 -1.31 5.06 10.77
C PHE A 73 -0.28 3.99 11.11
N GLU A 74 0.11 3.20 10.13
CA GLU A 74 1.13 2.17 10.31
C GLU A 74 2.22 2.28 9.24
N ILE A 75 3.46 2.14 9.67
CA ILE A 75 4.62 1.91 8.80
C ILE A 75 5.07 0.49 9.12
N TYR A 76 4.80 -0.42 8.21
CA TYR A 76 5.07 -1.85 8.36
C TYR A 76 6.35 -2.22 7.61
N ILE A 77 7.21 -2.99 8.24
CA ILE A 77 8.49 -3.43 7.68
C ILE A 77 8.39 -4.91 7.34
N GLN A 78 8.61 -5.22 6.09
CA GLN A 78 8.66 -6.58 5.57
C GLN A 78 10.11 -6.96 5.28
N SER A 79 10.60 -8.03 5.90
CA SER A 79 11.92 -8.59 5.63
C SER A 79 11.90 -9.44 4.36
N ASP A 80 12.94 -9.32 3.53
CA ASP A 80 13.10 -10.21 2.37
C ASP A 80 13.37 -11.64 2.83
N ARG A 81 12.69 -12.60 2.24
CA ARG A 81 12.89 -14.04 2.49
C ARG A 81 14.27 -14.54 2.04
N ASN A 82 14.95 -13.80 1.16
CA ASN A 82 16.26 -14.13 0.62
C ASN A 82 17.41 -13.49 1.43
N ASN A 83 17.14 -12.99 2.62
CA ASN A 83 18.18 -12.43 3.48
C ASN A 83 19.15 -13.51 3.96
N VAL A 84 20.46 -13.17 3.98
CA VAL A 84 21.57 -14.06 4.32
C VAL A 84 22.51 -13.37 5.28
N ALA A 85 22.91 -14.05 6.38
CA ALA A 85 23.81 -13.51 7.39
C ALA A 85 25.10 -12.94 6.79
N GLY A 86 25.45 -11.71 7.17
CA GLY A 86 26.64 -10.99 6.71
C GLY A 86 26.64 -10.57 5.23
N GLN A 87 25.59 -10.92 4.45
CA GLN A 87 25.57 -10.64 3.01
C GLN A 87 24.38 -9.79 2.58
N ARG A 88 23.21 -10.04 3.16
CA ARG A 88 21.97 -9.34 2.80
C ARG A 88 21.03 -9.27 4.00
N ALA A 89 20.57 -8.07 4.31
CA ALA A 89 19.57 -7.80 5.34
C ALA A 89 18.56 -6.77 4.82
N ALA A 90 17.91 -7.12 3.71
CA ALA A 90 17.03 -6.25 2.96
C ALA A 90 15.62 -6.23 3.53
N ILE A 91 15.00 -5.06 3.46
CA ILE A 91 13.60 -4.82 3.83
C ILE A 91 12.84 -4.05 2.77
N TRP A 92 11.53 -4.19 2.83
CA TRP A 92 10.56 -3.30 2.19
C TRP A 92 9.73 -2.60 3.25
N VAL A 93 9.46 -1.32 3.01
CA VAL A 93 8.65 -0.50 3.92
C VAL A 93 7.31 -0.23 3.28
N HIS A 94 6.24 -0.56 3.98
CA HIS A 94 4.87 -0.34 3.56
C HIS A 94 4.18 0.66 4.48
N VAL A 95 3.28 1.45 3.92
CA VAL A 95 2.45 2.41 4.62
C VAL A 95 1.01 1.92 4.58
N GLY A 96 0.34 1.92 5.73
CA GLY A 96 -1.07 1.56 5.87
C GLY A 96 -1.83 2.59 6.69
N ILE A 97 -3.05 2.90 6.28
CA ILE A 97 -3.97 3.80 6.97
C ILE A 97 -5.27 3.04 7.21
N TYR A 98 -5.63 2.85 8.46
CA TYR A 98 -6.81 2.10 8.88
C TYR A 98 -7.79 3.02 9.59
N SER A 99 -9.09 2.82 9.37
CA SER A 99 -10.18 3.58 10.01
C SER A 99 -11.07 2.66 10.84
N LYS A 100 -11.44 3.12 12.04
CA LYS A 100 -12.41 2.42 12.91
C LYS A 100 -13.80 2.46 12.29
N SER A 101 -14.19 3.61 11.75
CA SER A 101 -15.49 3.82 11.09
C SER A 101 -15.64 2.91 9.89
N LEU A 102 -14.62 2.85 9.02
CA LEU A 102 -14.60 1.95 7.88
C LEU A 102 -14.74 0.49 8.29
N ASN A 103 -13.94 0.04 9.28
CA ASN A 103 -14.00 -1.34 9.74
C ASN A 103 -15.36 -1.69 10.34
N SER A 104 -16.00 -0.77 11.08
CA SER A 104 -17.32 -0.95 11.65
C SER A 104 -18.40 -1.00 10.56
N TRP A 105 -18.28 -0.13 9.56
CA TRP A 105 -19.20 -0.06 8.43
C TRP A 105 -19.15 -1.34 7.59
N LYS A 106 -17.94 -1.80 7.22
CA LYS A 106 -17.75 -3.02 6.42
C LYS A 106 -18.35 -4.27 7.08
N LYS A 107 -18.23 -4.40 8.40
CA LYS A 107 -18.83 -5.52 9.15
C LYS A 107 -20.34 -5.60 9.03
N LYS A 108 -21.01 -4.48 8.79
CA LYS A 108 -22.47 -4.37 8.67
C LYS A 108 -22.96 -4.55 7.23
N GLN A 109 -22.06 -4.58 6.24
CA GLN A 109 -22.47 -4.69 4.84
C GLN A 109 -22.90 -6.12 4.50
N PRO A 110 -23.98 -6.29 3.71
CA PRO A 110 -24.46 -7.62 3.33
C PRO A 110 -23.65 -8.26 2.20
N SER A 111 -22.95 -7.46 1.42
CA SER A 111 -22.25 -7.91 0.21
C SER A 111 -20.78 -8.24 0.47
N ASP A 112 -20.30 -9.37 -0.06
CA ASP A 112 -18.89 -9.75 -0.01
C ASP A 112 -18.00 -8.83 -0.86
N TRP A 113 -18.59 -8.06 -1.79
CA TRP A 113 -17.89 -7.02 -2.53
C TRP A 113 -17.48 -5.82 -1.67
N ILE A 114 -18.21 -5.57 -0.59
CA ILE A 114 -17.94 -4.48 0.35
C ILE A 114 -17.22 -5.01 1.58
N ARG A 115 -17.60 -6.20 2.04
CA ARG A 115 -17.04 -6.85 3.22
C ARG A 115 -15.96 -7.85 2.80
N PRO A 116 -14.67 -7.52 2.87
CA PRO A 116 -13.62 -8.49 2.65
C PRO A 116 -13.67 -9.58 3.72
N ASN A 117 -13.10 -10.76 3.41
CA ASN A 117 -12.96 -11.87 4.34
C ASN A 117 -12.59 -11.38 5.74
N ALA A 118 -13.34 -11.84 6.74
CA ALA A 118 -13.43 -11.30 8.10
C ALA A 118 -12.11 -11.23 8.90
N PHE A 119 -11.02 -11.76 8.36
CA PHE A 119 -9.74 -11.88 9.05
C PHE A 119 -8.76 -10.71 8.82
N PHE A 120 -9.03 -9.81 7.86
CA PHE A 120 -8.11 -8.71 7.56
C PHE A 120 -8.80 -7.37 7.72
N LEU A 121 -8.21 -6.50 8.55
CA LEU A 121 -8.52 -5.08 8.56
C LEU A 121 -8.11 -4.51 7.20
N MET A 122 -9.09 -4.07 6.39
CA MET A 122 -8.77 -3.43 5.11
C MET A 122 -8.34 -1.99 5.37
N PRO A 123 -7.17 -1.59 4.85
CA PRO A 123 -6.75 -0.21 4.93
C PRO A 123 -7.66 0.70 4.12
N VAL A 124 -7.80 1.96 4.55
CA VAL A 124 -8.32 3.05 3.71
C VAL A 124 -7.35 3.33 2.58
N PHE A 125 -6.06 3.25 2.91
CA PHE A 125 -4.96 3.41 1.96
C PHE A 125 -3.82 2.48 2.32
N ALA A 126 -3.16 1.88 1.32
CA ALA A 126 -1.92 1.14 1.49
C ALA A 126 -1.00 1.34 0.28
N SER A 127 0.31 1.47 0.54
CA SER A 127 1.32 1.58 -0.52
C SER A 127 2.69 1.13 0.00
N GLN A 128 3.57 0.73 -0.91
CA GLN A 128 4.99 0.63 -0.61
C GLN A 128 5.58 2.05 -0.57
N LEU A 129 6.45 2.33 0.42
CA LEU A 129 6.94 3.68 0.71
C LEU A 129 7.62 4.36 -0.48
N GLY A 130 8.37 3.63 -1.29
CA GLY A 130 9.05 4.18 -2.46
C GLY A 130 8.11 4.78 -3.49
N TYR A 131 6.89 4.25 -3.61
CA TYR A 131 5.87 4.83 -4.49
C TYR A 131 5.30 6.16 -3.98
N LEU A 132 5.55 6.51 -2.73
CA LEU A 132 5.15 7.80 -2.13
C LEU A 132 6.28 8.83 -2.21
N CYS A 133 7.44 8.46 -2.73
CA CYS A 133 8.60 9.32 -2.88
C CYS A 133 8.77 9.78 -4.32
N ASP A 134 9.66 10.73 -4.55
CA ASP A 134 10.07 11.19 -5.86
C ASP A 134 11.59 11.00 -6.02
N PRO A 135 12.04 10.27 -7.07
CA PRO A 135 11.21 9.56 -8.05
C PRO A 135 10.40 8.41 -7.46
N SER A 136 9.18 8.20 -7.99
CA SER A 136 8.28 7.14 -7.56
C SER A 136 8.76 5.78 -8.07
N GLY A 137 8.82 4.78 -7.18
CA GLY A 137 9.19 3.43 -7.57
C GLY A 137 9.27 2.47 -6.40
N TRP A 138 9.52 1.21 -6.72
CA TRP A 138 9.79 0.21 -5.69
C TRP A 138 11.12 0.50 -5.01
N ALA A 139 11.13 0.60 -3.69
CA ALA A 139 12.33 0.85 -2.90
C ALA A 139 12.64 -0.33 -1.97
N GLU A 140 13.92 -0.63 -1.88
CA GLU A 140 14.48 -1.65 -0.99
C GLU A 140 15.64 -1.05 -0.21
N TRP A 141 15.79 -1.41 1.06
CA TRP A 141 16.88 -0.98 1.93
C TRP A 141 17.60 -2.18 2.52
N ASP A 142 18.93 -2.26 2.35
CA ASP A 142 19.76 -3.36 2.81
C ASP A 142 20.69 -2.90 3.96
N PHE A 143 20.57 -3.54 5.11
CA PHE A 143 21.28 -3.24 6.35
C PHE A 143 22.46 -4.20 6.64
N ALA A 144 22.84 -5.06 5.70
CA ALA A 144 23.90 -6.05 5.93
C ALA A 144 25.26 -5.39 6.19
N ASP A 145 25.59 -4.31 5.46
CA ASP A 145 26.84 -3.57 5.64
C ASP A 145 26.75 -2.69 6.90
N ASN A 146 27.45 -3.11 7.97
CA ASN A 146 27.45 -2.39 9.24
C ASN A 146 27.98 -0.96 9.12
N ALA A 147 28.97 -0.71 8.23
CA ALA A 147 29.54 0.63 8.02
C ALA A 147 28.53 1.59 7.37
N LYS A 148 27.61 1.07 6.57
CA LYS A 148 26.57 1.85 5.87
C LYS A 148 25.21 1.86 6.58
N ARG A 149 25.03 1.01 7.58
CA ARG A 149 23.72 0.82 8.25
C ARG A 149 23.08 2.13 8.69
N ARG A 150 23.86 3.03 9.27
CA ARG A 150 23.37 4.34 9.71
C ARG A 150 22.84 5.16 8.53
N SER A 151 23.59 5.26 7.45
CA SER A 151 23.18 6.03 6.27
C SER A 151 21.96 5.43 5.57
N VAL A 152 21.83 4.09 5.57
CA VAL A 152 20.64 3.40 5.06
C VAL A 152 19.42 3.71 5.96
N ALA A 153 19.59 3.70 7.28
CA ALA A 153 18.52 4.08 8.20
C ALA A 153 18.09 5.54 8.02
N ASP A 154 19.06 6.45 7.86
CA ASP A 154 18.79 7.88 7.58
C ASP A 154 18.01 8.06 6.26
N ASN A 155 18.29 7.23 5.23
CA ASN A 155 17.54 7.23 3.98
C ASN A 155 16.10 6.75 4.17
N VAL A 156 15.86 5.69 4.96
CA VAL A 156 14.50 5.26 5.33
C VAL A 156 13.75 6.37 6.06
N ILE A 157 14.40 7.04 7.02
CA ILE A 157 13.81 8.15 7.78
C ILE A 157 13.44 9.32 6.84
N ALA A 158 14.35 9.68 5.91
CA ALA A 158 14.09 10.71 4.93
C ALA A 158 12.90 10.36 4.03
N SER A 159 12.81 9.10 3.58
CA SER A 159 11.69 8.60 2.77
C SER A 159 10.37 8.63 3.54
N ILE A 160 10.36 8.26 4.83
CA ILE A 160 9.18 8.37 5.69
C ILE A 160 8.74 9.83 5.81
N ARG A 161 9.67 10.75 6.08
CA ARG A 161 9.38 12.18 6.22
C ARG A 161 8.86 12.81 4.92
N LYS A 162 9.41 12.39 3.78
CA LYS A 162 9.03 12.93 2.47
C LYS A 162 7.73 12.32 1.93
N GLY A 163 7.49 11.02 2.14
CA GLY A 163 6.38 10.30 1.54
C GLY A 163 5.24 9.99 2.50
N ALA A 164 5.52 9.35 3.64
CA ALA A 164 4.49 8.87 4.54
C ALA A 164 3.87 9.97 5.42
N LEU A 165 4.69 10.84 6.03
CA LEU A 165 4.16 11.87 6.94
C LEU A 165 3.25 12.89 6.27
N PRO A 166 3.55 13.41 5.06
CA PRO A 166 2.62 14.28 4.34
C PRO A 166 1.30 13.57 4.01
N LEU A 167 1.36 12.29 3.59
CA LEU A 167 0.15 11.51 3.35
C LEU A 167 -0.68 11.36 4.62
N PHE A 168 -0.08 11.07 5.77
CA PHE A 168 -0.81 10.97 7.03
C PHE A 168 -1.48 12.29 7.42
N ALA A 169 -0.82 13.43 7.17
CA ALA A 169 -1.40 14.74 7.42
C ALA A 169 -2.66 15.00 6.59
N VAL A 170 -2.74 14.49 5.34
CA VAL A 170 -3.96 14.57 4.53
C VAL A 170 -5.13 13.83 5.21
N PHE A 171 -4.88 12.66 5.82
CA PHE A 171 -5.92 11.91 6.54
C PHE A 171 -6.28 12.53 7.91
N GLU A 172 -5.50 13.45 8.41
CA GLU A 172 -5.84 14.26 9.59
C GLU A 172 -6.66 15.52 9.23
N GLY A 173 -6.77 15.82 7.93
CA GLY A 173 -7.57 16.92 7.38
C GLY A 173 -9.05 16.58 7.20
N SER A 174 -9.65 17.23 6.22
CA SER A 174 -11.07 17.07 5.89
C SER A 174 -11.34 15.82 5.02
N PRO A 175 -12.59 15.35 4.94
CA PRO A 175 -12.98 14.33 3.97
C PRO A 175 -12.68 14.70 2.51
N GLU A 176 -12.73 15.99 2.17
CA GLU A 176 -12.40 16.53 0.86
C GLU A 176 -10.91 16.37 0.55
N ASP A 177 -10.02 16.61 1.53
CA ASP A 177 -8.58 16.39 1.38
C ASP A 177 -8.29 14.90 1.12
N ILE A 178 -8.98 14.01 1.82
CA ILE A 178 -8.86 12.56 1.64
C ILE A 178 -9.38 12.14 0.25
N ALA A 179 -10.51 12.71 -0.21
CA ALA A 179 -11.05 12.46 -1.53
C ALA A 179 -10.08 12.87 -2.65
N ALA A 180 -9.38 13.99 -2.48
CA ALA A 180 -8.41 14.53 -3.44
C ALA A 180 -7.18 13.60 -3.67
N ILE A 181 -6.88 12.65 -2.76
CA ILE A 181 -5.85 11.64 -2.99
C ILE A 181 -6.16 10.79 -4.23
N SER A 182 -7.45 10.57 -4.53
CA SER A 182 -7.90 9.82 -5.71
C SER A 182 -7.61 10.52 -7.03
N ASP A 183 -7.30 11.83 -7.01
CA ASP A 183 -6.95 12.62 -8.19
C ASP A 183 -5.52 12.39 -8.70
N GLN A 184 -4.65 11.81 -7.87
CA GLN A 184 -3.30 11.42 -8.27
C GLN A 184 -3.39 10.28 -9.28
N ASP A 185 -2.32 10.02 -10.05
CA ASP A 185 -2.27 9.02 -11.14
C ASP A 185 -2.59 7.55 -10.74
N ARG A 186 -3.14 7.36 -9.56
CA ARG A 186 -3.53 6.06 -9.01
C ARG A 186 -5.06 5.91 -9.01
N PRO A 187 -5.57 4.66 -9.22
CA PRO A 187 -7.01 4.39 -9.10
C PRO A 187 -7.52 4.86 -7.73
N PRO A 188 -8.76 5.37 -7.63
CA PRO A 188 -9.38 5.53 -6.34
C PRO A 188 -9.35 4.16 -5.70
N GLN A 189 -8.57 4.05 -4.64
CA GLN A 189 -8.55 2.82 -3.89
C GLN A 189 -9.95 2.65 -3.33
N GLU A 190 -10.57 1.49 -3.53
CA GLU A 190 -11.88 1.15 -2.95
C GLU A 190 -11.95 1.54 -1.46
N GLY A 191 -10.79 1.57 -0.79
CA GLY A 191 -10.65 2.01 0.57
C GLY A 191 -11.06 3.45 0.82
N VAL A 192 -10.67 4.41 -0.03
CA VAL A 192 -11.05 5.83 0.11
C VAL A 192 -12.54 6.00 -0.11
N LEU A 193 -13.10 5.41 -1.18
CA LEU A 193 -14.55 5.46 -1.44
C LEU A 193 -15.34 4.81 -0.30
N SER A 194 -14.90 3.64 0.17
CA SER A 194 -15.53 2.95 1.30
C SER A 194 -15.46 3.77 2.59
N TYR A 195 -14.36 4.48 2.82
CA TYR A 195 -14.22 5.36 3.98
C TYR A 195 -15.22 6.51 3.91
N LEU A 196 -15.31 7.22 2.79
CA LEU A 196 -16.28 8.31 2.60
C LEU A 196 -17.72 7.83 2.82
N LEU A 197 -18.08 6.65 2.28
CA LEU A 197 -19.36 6.01 2.53
C LEU A 197 -19.57 5.68 4.01
N SER A 198 -18.54 5.21 4.70
CA SER A 198 -18.60 4.80 6.10
C SER A 198 -18.88 5.94 7.07
N ILE A 199 -18.52 7.16 6.69
CA ILE A 199 -18.77 8.39 7.45
C ILE A 199 -19.97 9.20 6.92
N GLY A 200 -20.74 8.63 5.96
CA GLY A 200 -21.97 9.23 5.43
C GLY A 200 -21.78 10.28 4.33
N HIS A 201 -20.57 10.46 3.80
CA HIS A 201 -20.28 11.42 2.73
C HIS A 201 -20.54 10.83 1.34
N VAL A 202 -21.78 10.37 1.09
CA VAL A 202 -22.17 9.68 -0.16
C VAL A 202 -21.98 10.56 -1.39
N SER A 203 -22.39 11.83 -1.32
CA SER A 203 -22.21 12.78 -2.43
C SER A 203 -20.74 12.94 -2.80
N LEU A 204 -19.87 13.12 -1.81
CA LEU A 204 -18.44 13.26 -2.02
C LEU A 204 -17.82 11.96 -2.60
N ALA A 205 -18.29 10.79 -2.18
CA ALA A 205 -17.84 9.52 -2.75
C ALA A 205 -18.23 9.40 -4.23
N ASN A 206 -19.46 9.81 -4.61
CA ASN A 206 -19.88 9.86 -6.01
C ASN A 206 -19.05 10.85 -6.84
N GLU A 207 -18.83 12.07 -6.34
CA GLU A 207 -18.02 13.09 -7.00
C GLU A 207 -16.56 12.60 -7.19
N THR A 208 -16.00 11.96 -6.18
CA THR A 208 -14.66 11.37 -6.22
C THR A 208 -14.55 10.30 -7.31
N LEU A 209 -15.52 9.37 -7.36
CA LEU A 209 -15.57 8.35 -8.40
C LEU A 209 -15.73 8.98 -9.80
N GLN A 210 -16.64 9.94 -9.94
CA GLN A 210 -16.88 10.63 -11.20
C GLN A 210 -15.63 11.37 -11.69
N THR A 211 -14.98 12.17 -10.84
CA THR A 211 -13.75 12.89 -11.15
C THR A 211 -12.64 11.95 -11.61
N TYR A 212 -12.50 10.80 -10.94
CA TYR A 212 -11.54 9.78 -11.33
C TYR A 212 -11.81 9.23 -12.73
N LEU A 213 -13.07 8.93 -13.05
CA LEU A 213 -13.48 8.38 -14.34
C LEU A 213 -13.35 9.43 -15.47
N ASP A 214 -13.65 10.71 -15.20
CA ASP A 214 -13.57 11.79 -16.18
C ASP A 214 -12.13 12.03 -16.67
N LYS A 215 -11.16 11.84 -15.79
CA LYS A 215 -9.72 11.94 -16.13
C LYS A 215 -9.20 10.75 -16.95
N ARG A 216 -10.00 9.67 -17.11
CA ARG A 216 -9.58 8.39 -17.72
C ARG A 216 -10.65 7.83 -18.66
N PRO A 217 -10.82 8.43 -19.86
CA PRO A 217 -11.94 8.12 -20.75
C PRO A 217 -12.03 6.66 -21.19
N GLU A 218 -10.87 6.00 -21.43
CA GLU A 218 -10.87 4.57 -21.81
C GLU A 218 -11.30 3.70 -20.63
N PHE A 219 -10.77 3.97 -19.45
CA PHE A 219 -11.16 3.27 -18.23
C PHE A 219 -12.64 3.50 -17.92
N ARG A 220 -13.15 4.73 -18.11
CA ARG A 220 -14.57 5.06 -17.94
C ARG A 220 -15.46 4.27 -18.87
N ARG A 221 -15.06 4.09 -20.13
CA ARG A 221 -15.82 3.29 -21.10
C ARG A 221 -16.03 1.85 -20.60
N ASP A 222 -14.94 1.20 -20.18
CA ASP A 222 -14.96 -0.18 -19.70
C ASP A 222 -15.71 -0.29 -18.36
N PHE A 223 -15.51 0.67 -17.45
CA PHE A 223 -16.27 0.79 -16.22
C PHE A 223 -17.78 0.89 -16.48
N ASN A 224 -18.23 1.77 -17.37
CA ASN A 224 -19.64 1.95 -17.71
C ASN A 224 -20.29 0.69 -18.30
N GLN A 225 -19.52 -0.06 -19.09
CA GLN A 225 -19.98 -1.35 -19.62
C GLN A 225 -20.26 -2.33 -18.49
N PHE A 226 -19.29 -2.54 -17.58
CA PHE A 226 -19.44 -3.44 -16.43
C PHE A 226 -20.50 -2.95 -15.45
N TYR A 227 -20.57 -1.64 -15.19
CA TYR A 227 -21.57 -1.06 -14.28
C TYR A 227 -22.99 -1.38 -14.73
N ARG A 228 -23.31 -1.19 -16.04
CA ARG A 228 -24.61 -1.58 -16.60
C ARG A 228 -24.85 -3.09 -16.49
N GLN A 229 -23.87 -3.88 -16.89
CA GLN A 229 -23.98 -5.33 -16.80
C GLN A 229 -24.31 -5.80 -15.38
N PHE A 230 -23.61 -5.31 -14.38
CA PHE A 230 -23.82 -5.73 -12.98
C PHE A 230 -25.09 -5.16 -12.38
N SER A 231 -25.53 -3.97 -12.81
CA SER A 231 -26.84 -3.41 -12.41
C SER A 231 -28.00 -4.24 -12.92
N GLU A 232 -27.90 -4.82 -14.11
CA GLU A 232 -28.94 -5.61 -14.77
C GLU A 232 -28.90 -7.11 -14.40
N GLN A 233 -27.70 -7.68 -14.31
CA GLN A 233 -27.51 -9.13 -14.19
C GLN A 233 -27.05 -9.58 -12.80
N GLY A 234 -26.76 -8.62 -11.89
CA GLY A 234 -26.22 -8.90 -10.57
C GLY A 234 -24.69 -8.90 -10.54
N LEU A 235 -24.16 -8.90 -9.31
CA LEU A 235 -22.72 -8.81 -9.08
C LEU A 235 -21.99 -10.09 -9.53
N PRO A 236 -20.78 -9.95 -10.08
CA PRO A 236 -19.99 -11.11 -10.51
C PRO A 236 -19.51 -11.92 -9.30
N PRO A 237 -19.30 -13.24 -9.45
CA PRO A 237 -18.92 -14.12 -8.35
C PRO A 237 -17.45 -14.00 -7.94
N TYR A 238 -16.62 -13.30 -8.72
CA TYR A 238 -15.17 -13.19 -8.47
C TYR A 238 -14.63 -11.84 -8.94
N ARG A 239 -13.51 -11.45 -8.37
CA ARG A 239 -12.74 -10.25 -8.76
C ARG A 239 -11.80 -10.58 -9.91
N THR A 240 -11.55 -9.62 -10.81
CA THR A 240 -10.73 -9.81 -12.00
C THR A 240 -9.70 -8.70 -12.22
N ALA A 241 -10.16 -7.51 -12.59
CA ALA A 241 -9.33 -6.37 -12.97
C ALA A 241 -9.98 -5.06 -12.52
N ILE A 242 -9.19 -4.01 -12.43
CA ILE A 242 -9.60 -2.74 -11.79
C ILE A 242 -10.91 -2.15 -12.34
N PRO A 243 -11.16 -1.99 -13.67
CA PRO A 243 -12.44 -1.42 -14.12
C PRO A 243 -13.64 -2.25 -13.70
N HIS A 244 -13.53 -3.57 -13.82
CA HIS A 244 -14.55 -4.54 -13.44
C HIS A 244 -14.83 -4.51 -11.93
N ASP A 245 -13.77 -4.58 -11.11
CA ASP A 245 -13.90 -4.62 -9.66
C ASP A 245 -14.47 -3.31 -9.10
N LEU A 246 -14.05 -2.18 -9.65
CA LEU A 246 -14.58 -0.88 -9.25
C LEU A 246 -16.04 -0.70 -9.64
N ALA A 247 -16.47 -1.23 -10.80
CA ALA A 247 -17.86 -1.20 -11.24
C ALA A 247 -18.75 -2.07 -10.34
N ALA A 248 -18.30 -3.28 -10.01
CA ALA A 248 -18.99 -4.16 -9.09
C ALA A 248 -19.12 -3.54 -7.68
N PHE A 249 -18.03 -2.91 -7.20
CA PHE A 249 -18.04 -2.17 -5.94
C PHE A 249 -19.03 -1.01 -5.99
N ALA A 250 -19.06 -0.22 -7.06
CA ALA A 250 -19.99 0.91 -7.20
C ALA A 250 -21.46 0.44 -7.17
N VAL A 251 -21.81 -0.63 -7.91
CA VAL A 251 -23.14 -1.23 -7.88
C VAL A 251 -23.48 -1.75 -6.48
N ALA A 252 -22.56 -2.47 -5.84
CA ALA A 252 -22.76 -3.04 -4.50
C ALA A 252 -22.99 -1.98 -3.42
N THR A 253 -22.39 -0.80 -3.58
CA THR A 253 -22.48 0.32 -2.62
C THR A 253 -23.55 1.34 -2.96
N GLY A 254 -24.19 1.24 -4.12
CA GLY A 254 -25.18 2.21 -4.60
C GLY A 254 -24.56 3.53 -5.06
N LEU A 255 -23.26 3.55 -5.39
CA LEU A 255 -22.65 4.71 -6.02
C LEU A 255 -23.23 4.88 -7.43
N THR A 256 -23.60 6.11 -7.78
CA THR A 256 -24.25 6.42 -9.06
C THR A 256 -23.36 7.27 -9.95
N LEU A 257 -23.50 7.08 -11.25
CA LEU A 257 -22.86 7.95 -12.23
C LEU A 257 -23.80 9.10 -12.61
N ASN A 258 -23.30 10.33 -12.65
CA ASN A 258 -24.05 11.46 -13.19
C ASN A 258 -24.24 11.24 -14.70
N GLY A 259 -25.50 11.09 -15.15
CA GLY A 259 -25.85 10.98 -16.57
C GLY A 259 -26.06 9.56 -17.10
N SER A 260 -26.29 8.57 -16.24
CA SER A 260 -26.80 7.25 -16.62
C SER A 260 -28.31 7.16 -16.42
#